data_5972c7a0ef39f92212fe4dda24b9b9d1
#
_entry.id   5972c7a0ef39f92212fe4dda24b9b9d1
#
_cell.length_a   1.000
_cell.length_b   1.000
_cell.length_c   1.000
_cell.angle_alpha   90.00
_cell.angle_beta   90.00
_cell.angle_gamma   90.00
#
_symmetry.space_group_name_H-M   'P 1'
#
loop_
_entity.id
_entity.type
_entity.pdbx_description
1 polymer ?
#
loop_
_entity_poly.entity_id
_entity_poly.type
_entity_poly.pdbx_seq_one_letter_code
_entity_poly.pdbx_strand_id
1 'polypeptide(L)'
;MKRFITFFIIITVTIQLTRSQSVGLVLSGGGAKGIAHIGVIQALEDNNIPIDYITGTSMGAIVGGLYASGYTPQEMMQLLLSKEFADWSTGVVNQNLTYYFDKSVPSPAFFTINFAIKDITKQSSSIIPSSFINPLPMNFAFMELFSAYTAQCNRNFDNLYVPFRCIASDVFNKRKLVCKSGDLGNAIRASMSFPIVFKPIFKNGIPLFDGGIYDNFPVDVMRKEFAPEFIIGIDVSSASSKINVNNLVDQVEAMVIQDHGTIIPDSIGVRMNLNLSSFGLLDFNKAKAIYQIGYDHTIELIDSIKTRVSSRISQEARAISRNSFKSKTPDIIFDKVDVTGTDNEKQNEYIEKLFKPQKSTNFDITDAKISYYHAISSQKIKDLIPTTAYNDTTGKFTLNLKATPKNNYYVGVGGYLTSSTNSMIFLGARYSTLSLNSLDAEFKTWL
;
A
#
# COMPACT_ATOMS: atom_id res chain seq x y z
N MET A 1 5.54 61.62 -22.33
CA MET A 1 6.29 60.36 -22.49
C MET A 1 7.10 59.96 -21.25
N LYS A 2 8.01 60.77 -20.66
CA LYS A 2 8.80 60.34 -19.48
C LYS A 2 7.95 59.90 -18.27
N ARG A 3 6.83 60.53 -17.95
CA ARG A 3 5.96 60.16 -16.83
C ARG A 3 5.18 58.82 -17.08
N PHE A 4 4.90 58.50 -18.33
CA PHE A 4 4.26 57.21 -18.70
C PHE A 4 5.27 56.04 -18.60
N ILE A 5 6.53 56.28 -18.96
CA ILE A 5 7.60 55.27 -18.87
C ILE A 5 7.91 55.00 -17.41
N THR A 6 7.91 56.01 -16.54
CA THR A 6 8.17 55.82 -15.08
C THR A 6 7.02 55.04 -14.42
N PHE A 7 5.77 55.28 -14.82
CA PHE A 7 4.59 54.53 -14.32
C PHE A 7 4.60 53.08 -14.79
N PHE A 8 5.03 52.82 -16.03
CA PHE A 8 5.15 51.47 -16.59
C PHE A 8 6.31 50.70 -15.95
N ILE A 9 7.43 51.34 -15.60
CA ILE A 9 8.56 50.74 -14.88
C ILE A 9 8.15 50.41 -13.42
N ILE A 10 7.36 51.24 -12.76
CA ILE A 10 6.86 50.99 -11.41
C ILE A 10 5.86 49.79 -11.42
N ILE A 11 5.00 49.69 -12.43
CA ILE A 11 4.08 48.55 -12.57
C ILE A 11 4.85 47.24 -12.88
N THR A 12 5.92 47.28 -13.69
CA THR A 12 6.73 46.09 -13.97
C THR A 12 7.62 45.67 -12.80
N VAL A 13 8.00 46.57 -11.91
CA VAL A 13 8.76 46.22 -10.69
C VAL A 13 7.86 45.70 -9.58
N THR A 14 6.57 46.08 -9.55
CA THR A 14 5.61 45.53 -8.55
C THR A 14 4.99 44.20 -8.93
N ILE A 15 5.20 43.70 -10.14
CA ILE A 15 4.90 42.31 -10.52
C ILE A 15 6.19 41.48 -10.34
N GLN A 16 6.90 41.65 -9.27
CA GLN A 16 7.57 40.51 -8.65
C GLN A 16 6.43 39.64 -8.09
N LEU A 17 5.98 38.68 -8.88
CA LEU A 17 5.28 37.53 -8.39
C LEU A 17 6.01 37.09 -7.12
N THR A 18 5.44 37.38 -5.96
CA THR A 18 5.89 36.77 -4.70
C THR A 18 5.66 35.28 -4.90
N ARG A 19 6.69 34.63 -5.44
CA ARG A 19 6.67 33.17 -5.56
C ARG A 19 6.58 32.68 -4.13
N SER A 20 5.41 32.17 -3.78
CA SER A 20 5.20 31.56 -2.47
C SER A 20 6.28 30.50 -2.30
N GLN A 21 7.01 30.55 -1.20
CA GLN A 21 8.05 29.58 -0.88
C GLN A 21 7.46 28.18 -0.87
N SER A 22 8.00 27.28 -1.68
CA SER A 22 7.52 25.92 -1.80
C SER A 22 8.11 25.00 -0.73
N VAL A 23 7.28 24.13 -0.17
CA VAL A 23 7.63 23.20 0.91
C VAL A 23 7.49 21.75 0.43
N GLY A 24 8.59 21.01 0.49
CA GLY A 24 8.61 19.57 0.21
C GLY A 24 8.61 18.75 1.49
N LEU A 25 7.76 17.73 1.54
CA LEU A 25 7.66 16.79 2.66
C LEU A 25 8.30 15.46 2.28
N VAL A 26 9.27 14.99 3.05
CA VAL A 26 9.93 13.70 2.86
C VAL A 26 9.59 12.76 4.00
N LEU A 27 9.00 11.59 3.66
CA LEU A 27 8.48 10.61 4.61
C LEU A 27 9.27 9.30 4.50
N SER A 28 9.97 8.91 5.57
CA SER A 28 10.70 7.64 5.59
C SER A 28 9.78 6.44 5.70
N GLY A 29 10.32 5.27 5.38
CA GLY A 29 9.73 3.99 5.78
C GLY A 29 9.92 3.73 7.27
N GLY A 30 9.13 2.77 7.83
CA GLY A 30 9.22 2.39 9.25
C GLY A 30 8.02 1.60 9.75
N GLY A 31 7.23 0.99 8.88
CA GLY A 31 6.04 0.22 9.25
C GLY A 31 5.07 1.04 10.11
N ALA A 32 4.58 0.47 11.22
CA ALA A 32 3.63 1.15 12.11
C ALA A 32 4.16 2.48 12.65
N LYS A 33 5.50 2.63 12.82
CA LYS A 33 6.13 3.90 13.23
C LYS A 33 5.80 5.05 12.27
N GLY A 34 5.58 4.76 10.98
CA GLY A 34 5.19 5.75 9.98
C GLY A 34 3.80 6.39 10.19
N ILE A 35 2.98 5.90 11.13
CA ILE A 35 1.76 6.57 11.55
C ILE A 35 2.06 7.96 12.15
N ALA A 36 3.26 8.15 12.71
CA ALA A 36 3.70 9.45 13.20
C ALA A 36 3.71 10.53 12.10
N HIS A 37 3.93 10.17 10.85
CA HIS A 37 3.82 11.11 9.72
C HIS A 37 2.47 11.81 9.66
N ILE A 38 1.38 11.13 10.03
CA ILE A 38 0.05 11.74 10.05
C ILE A 38 -0.04 12.81 11.14
N GLY A 39 0.54 12.54 12.33
CA GLY A 39 0.61 13.51 13.41
C GLY A 39 1.41 14.76 13.00
N VAL A 40 2.54 14.56 12.32
CA VAL A 40 3.35 15.67 11.76
C VAL A 40 2.53 16.47 10.75
N ILE A 41 1.88 15.83 9.79
CA ILE A 41 1.05 16.51 8.79
C ILE A 41 -0.08 17.30 9.47
N GLN A 42 -0.73 16.73 10.49
CA GLN A 42 -1.77 17.43 11.24
C GLN A 42 -1.22 18.69 11.90
N ALA A 43 -0.08 18.60 12.59
CA ALA A 43 0.52 19.75 13.26
C ALA A 43 0.96 20.85 12.28
N LEU A 44 1.46 20.47 11.08
CA LEU A 44 1.78 21.40 10.01
C LEU A 44 0.52 22.10 9.48
N GLU A 45 -0.57 21.35 9.25
CA GLU A 45 -1.85 21.91 8.81
C GLU A 45 -2.45 22.87 9.85
N ASP A 46 -2.45 22.51 11.12
CA ASP A 46 -2.96 23.33 12.22
C ASP A 46 -2.22 24.66 12.36
N ASN A 47 -0.96 24.68 11.91
CA ASN A 47 -0.10 25.85 11.92
C ASN A 47 0.02 26.56 10.56
N ASN A 48 -0.87 26.21 9.62
CA ASN A 48 -0.96 26.83 8.30
C ASN A 48 0.32 26.70 7.43
N ILE A 49 1.17 25.68 7.70
CA ILE A 49 2.35 25.38 6.88
C ILE A 49 1.88 24.66 5.61
N PRO A 50 2.23 25.14 4.40
CA PRO A 50 1.88 24.46 3.15
C PRO A 50 2.68 23.17 2.97
N ILE A 51 2.13 22.24 2.19
CA ILE A 51 2.81 21.03 1.72
C ILE A 51 2.57 20.99 0.20
N ASP A 52 3.62 21.33 -0.56
CA ASP A 52 3.53 21.51 -2.01
C ASP A 52 3.98 20.26 -2.76
N TYR A 53 4.86 19.44 -2.17
CA TYR A 53 5.40 18.23 -2.76
C TYR A 53 5.60 17.15 -1.70
N ILE A 54 5.43 15.89 -2.08
CA ILE A 54 5.66 14.75 -1.17
C ILE A 54 6.52 13.68 -1.84
N THR A 55 7.53 13.19 -1.11
CA THR A 55 8.22 11.96 -1.43
C THR A 55 8.12 10.99 -0.24
N GLY A 56 7.92 9.70 -0.53
CA GLY A 56 7.75 8.73 0.56
C GLY A 56 8.23 7.33 0.20
N THR A 57 8.62 6.58 1.22
CA THR A 57 9.00 5.18 1.12
C THR A 57 8.17 4.35 2.08
N SER A 58 7.73 3.15 1.66
CA SER A 58 7.01 2.18 2.52
C SER A 58 5.77 2.81 3.19
N MET A 59 5.67 2.85 4.51
CA MET A 59 4.58 3.53 5.21
C MET A 59 4.54 5.03 4.87
N GLY A 60 5.68 5.68 4.66
CA GLY A 60 5.73 7.06 4.17
C GLY A 60 5.12 7.22 2.78
N ALA A 61 5.19 6.19 1.93
CA ALA A 61 4.49 6.17 0.64
C ALA A 61 2.97 5.99 0.80
N ILE A 62 2.51 5.21 1.79
CA ILE A 62 1.09 5.06 2.09
C ILE A 62 0.51 6.39 2.58
N VAL A 63 1.11 6.97 3.62
CA VAL A 63 0.65 8.24 4.20
C VAL A 63 0.75 9.37 3.18
N GLY A 64 1.89 9.48 2.48
CA GLY A 64 2.11 10.49 1.45
C GLY A 64 1.15 10.34 0.26
N GLY A 65 0.88 9.12 -0.18
CA GLY A 65 -0.06 8.83 -1.27
C GLY A 65 -1.51 9.12 -0.90
N LEU A 66 -1.93 8.80 0.32
CA LEU A 66 -3.26 9.18 0.82
C LEU A 66 -3.41 10.70 0.88
N TYR A 67 -2.43 11.41 1.44
CA TYR A 67 -2.46 12.86 1.49
C TYR A 67 -2.46 13.49 0.09
N ALA A 68 -1.61 12.98 -0.80
CA ALA A 68 -1.55 13.40 -2.21
C ALA A 68 -2.85 13.12 -2.98
N SER A 69 -3.64 12.17 -2.53
CA SER A 69 -4.99 11.88 -3.03
C SER A 69 -6.09 12.74 -2.36
N GLY A 70 -5.70 13.69 -1.52
CA GLY A 70 -6.63 14.63 -0.87
C GLY A 70 -7.24 14.13 0.43
N TYR A 71 -6.75 13.05 1.03
CA TYR A 71 -7.20 12.63 2.37
C TYR A 71 -6.74 13.64 3.42
N THR A 72 -7.61 13.94 4.37
CA THR A 72 -7.24 14.70 5.57
C THR A 72 -6.50 13.81 6.57
N PRO A 73 -5.72 14.38 7.50
CA PRO A 73 -5.11 13.59 8.57
C PRO A 73 -6.14 12.80 9.39
N GLN A 74 -7.33 13.35 9.59
CA GLN A 74 -8.43 12.67 10.30
C GLN A 74 -8.93 11.46 9.50
N GLU A 75 -9.17 11.59 8.19
CA GLU A 75 -9.59 10.48 7.33
C GLU A 75 -8.51 9.39 7.27
N MET A 76 -7.23 9.77 7.22
CA MET A 76 -6.12 8.83 7.28
C MET A 76 -6.09 8.05 8.61
N MET A 77 -6.26 8.73 9.74
CA MET A 77 -6.33 8.07 11.05
C MET A 77 -7.55 7.17 11.18
N GLN A 78 -8.72 7.57 10.65
CA GLN A 78 -9.93 6.73 10.63
C GLN A 78 -9.67 5.44 9.83
N LEU A 79 -9.03 5.55 8.66
CA LEU A 79 -8.63 4.39 7.87
C LEU A 79 -7.70 3.46 8.65
N LEU A 80 -6.63 3.97 9.23
CA LEU A 80 -5.64 3.16 9.95
C LEU A 80 -6.17 2.51 11.24
N LEU A 81 -7.21 3.09 11.84
CA LEU A 81 -7.88 2.53 13.02
C LEU A 81 -9.05 1.60 12.65
N SER A 82 -9.38 1.48 11.36
CA SER A 82 -10.48 0.64 10.92
C SER A 82 -10.16 -0.85 11.03
N LYS A 83 -11.22 -1.65 11.17
CA LYS A 83 -11.09 -3.11 11.12
C LYS A 83 -10.61 -3.59 9.75
N GLU A 84 -11.02 -2.93 8.69
CA GLU A 84 -10.60 -3.24 7.32
C GLU A 84 -9.08 -3.11 7.18
N PHE A 85 -8.49 -2.03 7.69
CA PHE A 85 -7.03 -1.86 7.69
C PHE A 85 -6.35 -2.98 8.48
N ALA A 86 -6.85 -3.31 9.67
CA ALA A 86 -6.30 -4.40 10.48
C ALA A 86 -6.39 -5.74 9.73
N ASP A 87 -7.52 -6.03 9.09
CA ASP A 87 -7.73 -7.26 8.34
C ASP A 87 -6.75 -7.38 7.16
N TRP A 88 -6.64 -6.37 6.29
CA TRP A 88 -5.76 -6.48 5.13
C TRP A 88 -4.27 -6.27 5.45
N SER A 89 -3.91 -5.53 6.50
CA SER A 89 -2.52 -5.42 6.95
C SER A 89 -1.99 -6.71 7.60
N THR A 90 -2.86 -7.54 8.15
CA THR A 90 -2.53 -8.86 8.72
C THR A 90 -2.85 -10.03 7.79
N GLY A 91 -3.47 -9.75 6.63
CA GLY A 91 -3.86 -10.77 5.64
C GLY A 91 -5.09 -11.58 6.02
N VAL A 92 -5.88 -11.10 6.97
CA VAL A 92 -7.13 -11.75 7.39
C VAL A 92 -8.22 -11.51 6.36
N VAL A 93 -8.86 -12.57 5.91
CA VAL A 93 -10.01 -12.49 5.00
C VAL A 93 -11.27 -12.23 5.82
N ASN A 94 -12.02 -11.20 5.48
CA ASN A 94 -13.24 -10.84 6.18
C ASN A 94 -14.31 -11.93 6.00
N GLN A 95 -14.60 -12.63 7.09
CA GLN A 95 -15.55 -13.76 7.11
C GLN A 95 -16.99 -13.36 6.77
N ASN A 96 -17.36 -12.10 6.94
CA ASN A 96 -18.70 -11.60 6.60
C ASN A 96 -18.91 -11.47 5.09
N LEU A 97 -17.82 -11.40 4.32
CA LEU A 97 -17.83 -11.31 2.86
C LEU A 97 -17.57 -12.65 2.17
N THR A 98 -17.46 -13.75 2.94
CA THR A 98 -17.21 -15.09 2.39
C THR A 98 -18.50 -15.92 2.36
N TYR A 99 -18.62 -16.80 1.38
CA TYR A 99 -19.74 -17.74 1.36
C TYR A 99 -19.66 -18.71 2.53
N TYR A 100 -20.81 -18.96 3.16
CA TYR A 100 -20.90 -19.89 4.29
C TYR A 100 -20.35 -21.28 3.96
N PHE A 101 -20.63 -21.79 2.77
CA PHE A 101 -20.22 -23.13 2.30
C PHE A 101 -18.74 -23.22 1.90
N ASP A 102 -18.05 -22.08 1.72
CA ASP A 102 -16.61 -22.04 1.39
C ASP A 102 -15.74 -21.93 2.64
N LYS A 103 -16.32 -22.00 3.84
CA LYS A 103 -15.53 -22.01 5.07
C LYS A 103 -14.69 -23.27 5.15
N SER A 104 -13.39 -23.10 5.39
CA SER A 104 -12.49 -24.23 5.54
C SER A 104 -12.92 -25.15 6.68
N VAL A 105 -13.08 -26.42 6.39
CA VAL A 105 -13.27 -27.43 7.43
C VAL A 105 -11.91 -27.60 8.14
N PRO A 106 -11.87 -27.55 9.48
CA PRO A 106 -10.64 -27.81 10.21
C PRO A 106 -10.05 -29.17 9.82
N SER A 107 -8.78 -29.16 9.42
CA SER A 107 -8.07 -30.39 9.08
C SER A 107 -7.11 -30.76 10.21
N PRO A 108 -7.00 -32.02 10.61
CA PRO A 108 -6.03 -32.50 11.59
C PRO A 108 -4.62 -32.63 11.01
N ALA A 109 -4.35 -32.12 9.82
CA ALA A 109 -3.04 -32.14 9.22
C ALA A 109 -2.06 -31.18 9.92
N PHE A 110 -0.90 -31.68 10.37
CA PHE A 110 0.21 -30.87 10.86
C PHE A 110 1.08 -30.38 9.72
N PHE A 111 1.26 -31.21 8.69
CA PHE A 111 2.02 -30.86 7.50
C PHE A 111 1.15 -30.96 6.26
N THR A 112 1.25 -29.94 5.43
CA THR A 112 0.53 -29.88 4.16
C THR A 112 1.50 -29.52 3.04
N ILE A 113 1.50 -30.30 1.97
CA ILE A 113 2.28 -30.03 0.77
C ILE A 113 1.29 -29.79 -0.36
N ASN A 114 1.38 -28.61 -0.98
CA ASN A 114 0.62 -28.28 -2.17
C ASN A 114 1.56 -28.27 -3.38
N PHE A 115 1.20 -29.01 -4.43
CA PHE A 115 2.02 -29.10 -5.64
C PHE A 115 1.14 -29.17 -6.89
N ALA A 116 1.71 -28.75 -8.04
CA ALA A 116 1.12 -28.99 -9.34
C ALA A 116 1.93 -30.07 -10.07
N ILE A 117 1.31 -30.86 -10.93
CA ILE A 117 2.02 -31.89 -11.73
C ILE A 117 3.14 -31.25 -12.56
N LYS A 118 2.93 -30.01 -13.04
CA LYS A 118 3.95 -29.25 -13.76
C LYS A 118 5.17 -28.91 -12.93
N ASP A 119 5.05 -28.86 -11.59
CA ASP A 119 6.15 -28.53 -10.67
C ASP A 119 7.03 -29.74 -10.38
N ILE A 120 6.50 -30.96 -10.54
CA ILE A 120 7.26 -32.23 -10.35
C ILE A 120 8.34 -32.36 -11.45
N THR A 121 8.07 -31.84 -12.62
CA THR A 121 9.03 -31.86 -13.77
C THR A 121 9.96 -30.65 -13.79
N LYS A 122 9.65 -29.59 -13.05
CA LYS A 122 10.48 -28.38 -12.86
C LYS A 122 10.84 -28.26 -11.39
N GLN A 123 12.08 -28.46 -11.08
CA GLN A 123 12.73 -28.62 -9.79
C GLN A 123 12.59 -27.43 -8.80
N SER A 124 11.41 -26.80 -8.65
CA SER A 124 11.26 -25.63 -7.75
C SER A 124 9.86 -25.46 -7.17
N SER A 125 9.38 -26.45 -6.41
CA SER A 125 8.33 -26.17 -5.42
C SER A 125 8.99 -25.74 -4.11
N SER A 126 9.08 -24.44 -3.86
CA SER A 126 9.51 -23.95 -2.55
C SER A 126 8.43 -24.33 -1.53
N ILE A 127 8.83 -25.12 -0.54
CA ILE A 127 8.01 -25.47 0.63
C ILE A 127 7.80 -24.24 1.51
N ILE A 128 8.69 -23.25 1.39
CA ILE A 128 8.64 -22.02 2.16
C ILE A 128 7.66 -21.03 1.50
N PRO A 129 6.69 -20.47 2.24
CA PRO A 129 5.81 -19.44 1.73
C PRO A 129 6.60 -18.24 1.21
N SER A 130 6.17 -17.64 0.09
CA SER A 130 6.81 -16.44 -0.47
C SER A 130 6.56 -15.17 0.36
N SER A 131 5.61 -15.21 1.30
CA SER A 131 5.30 -14.15 2.26
C SER A 131 4.52 -14.73 3.44
N PHE A 132 4.66 -14.11 4.61
CA PHE A 132 3.91 -14.50 5.81
C PHE A 132 2.47 -13.95 5.79
N ILE A 133 2.28 -12.78 5.22
CA ILE A 133 0.96 -12.13 5.15
C ILE A 133 0.30 -12.49 3.82
N ASN A 134 -0.97 -12.92 3.90
CA ASN A 134 -1.80 -13.16 2.73
C ASN A 134 -2.02 -11.83 1.97
N PRO A 135 -1.57 -11.68 0.71
CA PRO A 135 -1.65 -10.44 -0.02
C PRO A 135 -3.05 -10.13 -0.57
N LEU A 136 -3.96 -11.11 -0.62
CA LEU A 136 -5.23 -10.98 -1.32
C LEU A 136 -6.10 -9.83 -0.80
N PRO A 137 -6.37 -9.69 0.52
CA PRO A 137 -7.16 -8.56 1.01
C PRO A 137 -6.52 -7.20 0.69
N MET A 138 -5.21 -7.10 0.86
CA MET A 138 -4.45 -5.87 0.61
C MET A 138 -4.44 -5.48 -0.88
N ASN A 139 -4.35 -6.46 -1.79
CA ASN A 139 -4.38 -6.19 -3.23
C ASN A 139 -5.68 -5.48 -3.63
N PHE A 140 -6.83 -5.90 -3.08
CA PHE A 140 -8.11 -5.23 -3.34
C PHE A 140 -8.17 -3.86 -2.68
N ALA A 141 -7.75 -3.74 -1.42
CA ALA A 141 -7.79 -2.49 -0.67
C ALA A 141 -7.01 -1.35 -1.37
N PHE A 142 -5.82 -1.63 -1.91
CA PHE A 142 -5.04 -0.62 -2.63
C PHE A 142 -5.69 -0.21 -3.97
N MET A 143 -6.31 -1.15 -4.67
CA MET A 143 -7.10 -0.83 -5.86
C MET A 143 -8.30 0.06 -5.48
N GLU A 144 -9.07 -0.32 -4.46
CA GLU A 144 -10.23 0.43 -3.95
C GLU A 144 -9.84 1.86 -3.55
N LEU A 145 -8.76 2.04 -2.77
CA LEU A 145 -8.31 3.33 -2.27
C LEU A 145 -7.80 4.29 -3.36
N PHE A 146 -7.16 3.77 -4.41
CA PHE A 146 -6.37 4.61 -5.30
C PHE A 146 -6.82 4.62 -6.78
N SER A 147 -7.75 3.75 -7.20
CA SER A 147 -8.15 3.68 -8.62
C SER A 147 -8.79 4.97 -9.13
N ALA A 148 -9.69 5.57 -8.35
CA ALA A 148 -10.35 6.81 -8.74
C ALA A 148 -9.34 7.97 -8.90
N TYR A 149 -8.37 8.06 -8.01
CA TYR A 149 -7.31 9.07 -8.09
C TYR A 149 -6.29 8.78 -9.19
N THR A 150 -6.03 7.50 -9.49
CA THR A 150 -5.23 7.10 -10.66
C THR A 150 -5.88 7.59 -11.97
N ALA A 151 -7.21 7.46 -12.07
CA ALA A 151 -7.97 7.98 -13.21
C ALA A 151 -7.93 9.50 -13.24
N GLN A 152 -8.28 10.17 -12.15
CA GLN A 152 -8.34 11.62 -12.04
C GLN A 152 -7.02 12.31 -12.40
N CYS A 153 -5.89 11.76 -11.95
CA CYS A 153 -4.56 12.32 -12.27
C CYS A 153 -4.05 11.89 -13.65
N ASN A 154 -4.84 11.16 -14.42
CA ASN A 154 -4.45 10.58 -15.71
C ASN A 154 -3.11 9.82 -15.61
N ARG A 155 -2.96 9.01 -14.55
CA ARG A 155 -1.76 8.21 -14.27
C ARG A 155 -0.45 9.01 -14.13
N ASN A 156 -0.50 10.34 -14.02
CA ASN A 156 0.63 11.22 -13.75
C ASN A 156 0.51 11.80 -12.34
N PHE A 157 1.42 11.41 -11.45
CA PHE A 157 1.35 11.77 -10.04
C PHE A 157 1.64 13.26 -9.76
N ASP A 158 2.05 14.04 -10.78
CA ASP A 158 2.12 15.50 -10.70
C ASP A 158 0.73 16.15 -10.68
N ASN A 159 -0.29 15.45 -11.15
CA ASN A 159 -1.67 15.94 -11.20
C ASN A 159 -2.51 15.50 -9.98
N LEU A 160 -1.92 14.88 -8.97
CA LEU A 160 -2.57 14.63 -7.69
C LEU A 160 -2.82 15.93 -6.92
N TYR A 161 -3.60 15.88 -5.85
CA TYR A 161 -3.82 17.05 -4.98
C TYR A 161 -2.52 17.69 -4.51
N VAL A 162 -1.53 16.86 -4.17
CA VAL A 162 -0.14 17.26 -3.99
C VAL A 162 0.73 16.36 -4.88
N PRO A 163 1.61 16.91 -5.74
CA PRO A 163 2.56 16.13 -6.53
C PRO A 163 3.36 15.16 -5.69
N PHE A 164 3.44 13.90 -6.14
CA PHE A 164 3.89 12.79 -5.32
C PHE A 164 4.91 11.89 -6.01
N ARG A 165 5.88 11.40 -5.25
CA ARG A 165 6.78 10.31 -5.64
C ARG A 165 6.86 9.26 -4.55
N CYS A 166 6.88 7.98 -4.93
CA CYS A 166 7.24 6.92 -4.00
C CYS A 166 8.38 6.05 -4.55
N ILE A 167 9.07 5.38 -3.64
CA ILE A 167 10.25 4.60 -3.96
C ILE A 167 9.91 3.12 -3.86
N ALA A 168 10.29 2.35 -4.88
CA ALA A 168 10.34 0.90 -4.85
C ALA A 168 11.75 0.42 -5.16
N SER A 169 12.05 -0.85 -4.88
CA SER A 169 13.35 -1.46 -5.11
C SER A 169 13.28 -2.53 -6.19
N ASP A 170 14.07 -2.34 -7.25
CA ASP A 170 14.37 -3.35 -8.26
C ASP A 170 15.64 -4.09 -7.82
N VAL A 171 15.46 -5.18 -7.08
CA VAL A 171 16.58 -5.94 -6.49
C VAL A 171 17.38 -6.72 -7.52
N PHE A 172 16.80 -7.04 -8.69
CA PHE A 172 17.50 -7.73 -9.78
C PHE A 172 18.53 -6.80 -10.42
N ASN A 173 18.16 -5.55 -10.66
CA ASN A 173 19.06 -4.55 -11.23
C ASN A 173 19.77 -3.71 -10.16
N LYS A 174 19.58 -4.03 -8.86
CA LYS A 174 20.22 -3.37 -7.72
C LYS A 174 20.07 -1.85 -7.75
N ARG A 175 18.84 -1.37 -7.95
CA ARG A 175 18.55 0.07 -8.05
C ARG A 175 17.23 0.44 -7.42
N LYS A 176 17.13 1.67 -6.94
CA LYS A 176 15.85 2.27 -6.61
C LYS A 176 15.06 2.62 -7.86
N LEU A 177 13.74 2.51 -7.77
CA LEU A 177 12.79 2.92 -8.79
C LEU A 177 11.94 4.06 -8.22
N VAL A 178 12.04 5.24 -8.83
CA VAL A 178 11.17 6.37 -8.49
C VAL A 178 9.85 6.22 -9.26
N CYS A 179 8.76 6.02 -8.54
CA CYS A 179 7.42 5.92 -9.10
C CYS A 179 6.80 7.33 -9.17
N LYS A 180 6.50 7.78 -10.39
CA LYS A 180 5.92 9.11 -10.68
C LYS A 180 4.72 9.06 -11.63
N SER A 181 4.39 7.85 -12.10
CA SER A 181 3.29 7.62 -13.02
C SER A 181 2.86 6.17 -13.00
N GLY A 182 1.69 5.89 -13.54
CA GLY A 182 1.09 4.57 -13.63
C GLY A 182 -0.06 4.39 -12.66
N ASP A 183 -0.31 3.16 -12.23
CA ASP A 183 -1.29 2.85 -11.21
C ASP A 183 -0.74 3.24 -9.84
N LEU A 184 -1.43 4.18 -9.16
CA LEU A 184 -0.97 4.74 -7.89
C LEU A 184 -1.00 3.67 -6.78
N GLY A 185 -2.06 2.86 -6.74
CA GLY A 185 -2.19 1.78 -5.76
C GLY A 185 -1.07 0.76 -5.87
N ASN A 186 -0.75 0.33 -7.11
CA ASN A 186 0.35 -0.59 -7.35
C ASN A 186 1.73 0.03 -7.05
N ALA A 187 1.93 1.32 -7.32
CA ALA A 187 3.18 2.00 -7.02
C ALA A 187 3.43 2.06 -5.49
N ILE A 188 2.41 2.43 -4.72
CA ILE A 188 2.48 2.46 -3.25
C ILE A 188 2.62 1.03 -2.71
N ARG A 189 1.86 0.07 -3.26
CA ARG A 189 1.93 -1.34 -2.87
C ARG A 189 3.33 -1.94 -3.12
N ALA A 190 4.00 -1.57 -4.22
CA ALA A 190 5.38 -1.96 -4.48
C ALA A 190 6.33 -1.35 -3.44
N SER A 191 6.15 -0.06 -3.13
CA SER A 191 6.96 0.68 -2.16
C SER A 191 6.94 0.06 -0.75
N MET A 192 5.84 -0.62 -0.37
CA MET A 192 5.69 -1.24 0.94
C MET A 192 5.86 -2.77 0.94
N SER A 193 6.31 -3.36 -0.17
CA SER A 193 6.51 -4.82 -0.29
C SER A 193 7.75 -5.28 0.46
N PHE A 194 7.71 -5.20 1.81
CA PHE A 194 8.81 -5.61 2.67
C PHE A 194 9.08 -7.12 2.51
N PRO A 195 10.35 -7.52 2.24
CA PRO A 195 10.71 -8.91 1.99
C PRO A 195 10.22 -9.84 3.10
N ILE A 196 9.80 -11.05 2.72
CA ILE A 196 9.30 -12.10 3.62
C ILE A 196 7.91 -11.76 4.20
N VAL A 197 7.66 -10.52 4.61
CA VAL A 197 6.36 -10.10 5.20
C VAL A 197 5.30 -9.99 4.12
N PHE A 198 5.58 -9.24 3.04
CA PHE A 198 4.65 -8.99 1.95
C PHE A 198 5.16 -9.52 0.61
N LYS A 199 4.25 -10.04 -0.19
CA LYS A 199 4.55 -10.49 -1.55
C LYS A 199 4.88 -9.30 -2.45
N PRO A 200 5.96 -9.38 -3.28
CA PRO A 200 6.32 -8.30 -4.20
C PRO A 200 5.26 -8.08 -5.28
N ILE A 201 5.19 -6.87 -5.79
CA ILE A 201 4.41 -6.50 -6.98
C ILE A 201 5.30 -6.67 -8.22
N PHE A 202 4.73 -7.18 -9.30
CA PHE A 202 5.46 -7.36 -10.56
C PHE A 202 5.17 -6.23 -11.54
N LYS A 203 6.22 -5.60 -12.05
CA LYS A 203 6.15 -4.64 -13.16
C LYS A 203 7.00 -5.15 -14.31
N ASN A 204 6.38 -5.41 -15.47
CA ASN A 204 7.05 -5.97 -16.65
C ASN A 204 7.89 -7.24 -16.35
N GLY A 205 7.37 -8.12 -15.51
CA GLY A 205 8.04 -9.36 -15.11
C GLY A 205 9.11 -9.20 -14.02
N ILE A 206 9.44 -7.97 -13.61
CA ILE A 206 10.42 -7.68 -12.54
C ILE A 206 9.69 -7.53 -11.21
N PRO A 207 10.05 -8.31 -10.18
CA PRO A 207 9.47 -8.14 -8.84
C PRO A 207 10.05 -6.89 -8.18
N LEU A 208 9.16 -6.04 -7.67
CA LEU A 208 9.48 -4.83 -6.95
C LEU A 208 9.24 -5.05 -5.46
N PHE A 209 10.23 -4.66 -4.68
CA PHE A 209 10.22 -4.75 -3.23
C PHE A 209 10.18 -3.37 -2.58
N ASP A 210 10.10 -3.36 -1.24
CA ASP A 210 10.09 -2.15 -0.43
C ASP A 210 11.23 -1.19 -0.79
N GLY A 211 10.90 0.07 -0.94
CA GLY A 211 11.85 1.12 -1.30
C GLY A 211 12.99 1.28 -0.32
N GLY A 212 12.76 0.94 0.95
CA GLY A 212 13.74 1.04 2.03
C GLY A 212 15.02 0.23 1.83
N ILE A 213 15.00 -0.76 0.91
CA ILE A 213 16.21 -1.52 0.55
C ILE A 213 17.27 -0.63 -0.07
N TYR A 214 16.89 0.37 -0.88
CA TYR A 214 17.83 1.25 -1.58
C TYR A 214 17.67 2.73 -1.24
N ASP A 215 16.52 3.16 -0.72
CA ASP A 215 16.29 4.55 -0.34
C ASP A 215 15.11 4.66 0.63
N ASN A 216 15.41 4.54 1.92
CA ASN A 216 14.39 4.62 2.96
C ASN A 216 13.94 6.04 3.27
N PHE A 217 14.75 7.06 2.95
CA PHE A 217 14.48 8.47 3.23
C PHE A 217 14.80 9.33 2.01
N PRO A 218 13.87 9.47 1.04
CA PRO A 218 14.13 9.91 -0.33
C PRO A 218 14.28 11.43 -0.49
N VAL A 219 15.20 12.04 0.25
CA VAL A 219 15.52 13.48 0.18
C VAL A 219 16.15 13.85 -1.16
N ASP A 220 17.01 13.00 -1.71
CA ASP A 220 17.64 13.25 -3.00
C ASP A 220 16.61 13.22 -4.15
N VAL A 221 15.58 12.39 -4.02
CA VAL A 221 14.45 12.37 -4.97
C VAL A 221 13.64 13.65 -4.87
N MET A 222 13.34 14.13 -3.64
CA MET A 222 12.67 15.43 -3.43
C MET A 222 13.45 16.56 -4.11
N ARG A 223 14.76 16.59 -3.92
CA ARG A 223 15.62 17.63 -4.50
C ARG A 223 15.72 17.55 -6.03
N LYS A 224 15.76 16.34 -6.59
CA LYS A 224 15.92 16.15 -8.04
C LYS A 224 14.62 16.34 -8.82
N GLU A 225 13.51 15.84 -8.28
CA GLU A 225 12.22 15.82 -8.99
C GLU A 225 11.43 17.12 -8.81
N PHE A 226 11.53 17.75 -7.63
CA PHE A 226 10.71 18.93 -7.28
C PHE A 226 11.52 20.18 -6.96
N ALA A 227 12.72 20.03 -6.39
CA ALA A 227 13.60 21.13 -5.98
C ALA A 227 12.86 22.22 -5.16
N PRO A 228 12.15 21.87 -4.06
CA PRO A 228 11.47 22.85 -3.23
C PRO A 228 12.47 23.80 -2.54
N GLU A 229 12.00 24.98 -2.16
CA GLU A 229 12.83 25.95 -1.45
C GLU A 229 13.06 25.56 0.02
N PHE A 230 12.15 24.77 0.60
CA PHE A 230 12.30 24.24 1.96
C PHE A 230 11.86 22.78 2.04
N ILE A 231 12.62 21.95 2.75
CA ILE A 231 12.35 20.53 2.94
C ILE A 231 12.09 20.24 4.41
N ILE A 232 10.97 19.62 4.70
CA ILE A 232 10.67 19.02 5.99
C ILE A 232 10.79 17.50 5.84
N GLY A 233 11.83 16.93 6.40
CA GLY A 233 12.06 15.49 6.36
C GLY A 233 11.70 14.85 7.68
N ILE A 234 10.83 13.84 7.65
CA ILE A 234 10.41 13.08 8.82
C ILE A 234 11.00 11.68 8.74
N ASP A 235 11.90 11.40 9.65
CA ASP A 235 12.55 10.11 9.78
C ASP A 235 12.03 9.36 11.01
N VAL A 236 11.32 8.26 10.75
CA VAL A 236 10.76 7.36 11.75
C VAL A 236 11.55 6.04 11.84
N SER A 237 12.60 5.90 11.02
CA SER A 237 13.40 4.69 10.90
C SER A 237 14.49 4.57 11.97
N SER A 238 14.48 5.47 12.98
CA SER A 238 15.53 5.55 14.00
C SER A 238 16.04 4.16 14.40
N ALA A 239 17.35 3.98 14.23
CA ALA A 239 18.03 2.74 14.54
C ALA A 239 17.60 2.26 15.93
N SER A 240 16.87 1.16 15.98
CA SER A 240 16.61 0.51 17.25
C SER A 240 17.96 0.12 17.81
N SER A 241 18.35 0.71 18.92
CA SER A 241 19.62 0.40 19.58
C SER A 241 19.71 -1.06 20.04
N LYS A 242 18.62 -1.82 19.91
CA LYS A 242 18.53 -3.25 20.27
C LYS A 242 17.64 -3.97 19.26
N ILE A 243 18.27 -4.67 18.32
CA ILE A 243 17.59 -5.63 17.45
C ILE A 243 17.09 -6.77 18.33
N ASN A 244 15.79 -7.07 18.28
CA ASN A 244 15.28 -8.27 18.92
C ASN A 244 15.67 -9.50 18.09
N VAL A 245 16.73 -10.18 18.51
CA VAL A 245 17.25 -11.38 17.83
C VAL A 245 16.27 -12.55 17.80
N ASN A 246 15.18 -12.50 18.56
CA ASN A 246 14.13 -13.51 18.56
C ASN A 246 12.97 -13.16 17.62
N ASN A 247 13.00 -11.98 16.99
CA ASN A 247 11.98 -11.52 16.03
C ASN A 247 12.59 -11.51 14.62
N LEU A 248 12.13 -12.41 13.75
CA LEU A 248 12.61 -12.52 12.37
C LEU A 248 12.40 -11.25 11.57
N VAL A 249 11.29 -10.53 11.81
CA VAL A 249 10.98 -9.28 11.09
C VAL A 249 11.98 -8.19 11.46
N ASP A 250 12.31 -8.05 12.74
CA ASP A 250 13.30 -7.07 13.21
C ASP A 250 14.71 -7.40 12.69
N GLN A 251 15.06 -8.68 12.59
CA GLN A 251 16.33 -9.10 11.99
C GLN A 251 16.40 -8.74 10.52
N VAL A 252 15.33 -9.01 9.75
CA VAL A 252 15.26 -8.69 8.32
C VAL A 252 15.23 -7.18 8.12
N GLU A 253 14.52 -6.42 8.96
CA GLU A 253 14.52 -4.95 8.92
C GLU A 253 15.95 -4.42 9.05
N ALA A 254 16.69 -4.88 10.04
CA ALA A 254 18.06 -4.44 10.28
C ALA A 254 19.05 -4.81 9.16
N MET A 255 18.81 -5.92 8.46
CA MET A 255 19.65 -6.37 7.34
C MET A 255 19.33 -5.67 6.03
N VAL A 256 18.07 -5.28 5.83
CA VAL A 256 17.51 -4.86 4.55
C VAL A 256 17.37 -3.35 4.46
N ILE A 257 16.93 -2.70 5.53
CA ILE A 257 16.76 -1.24 5.55
C ILE A 257 18.10 -0.58 5.86
N GLN A 258 18.60 0.17 4.88
CA GLN A 258 19.87 0.88 5.03
C GLN A 258 19.60 2.38 5.28
N ASP A 259 20.21 2.91 6.33
CA ASP A 259 20.33 4.37 6.51
C ASP A 259 21.52 4.85 5.64
N HIS A 260 21.20 5.52 4.55
CA HIS A 260 22.22 6.09 3.66
C HIS A 260 22.80 7.42 4.18
N GLY A 261 22.52 7.78 5.45
CA GLY A 261 23.05 8.99 6.06
C GLY A 261 22.62 10.27 5.35
N THR A 262 21.48 10.28 4.69
CA THR A 262 21.01 11.41 3.90
C THR A 262 20.80 12.63 4.80
N ILE A 263 21.56 13.68 4.56
CA ILE A 263 21.52 14.93 5.33
C ILE A 263 20.64 15.95 4.59
N ILE A 264 19.75 16.59 5.31
CA ILE A 264 19.10 17.82 4.87
C ILE A 264 19.94 18.97 5.43
N PRO A 265 20.64 19.77 4.59
CA PRO A 265 21.37 20.92 5.07
C PRO A 265 20.43 21.92 5.75
N ASP A 266 20.85 22.47 6.88
CA ASP A 266 20.06 23.45 7.64
C ASP A 266 19.64 24.67 6.82
N SER A 267 20.40 25.03 5.78
CA SER A 267 20.05 26.13 4.89
C SER A 267 18.79 25.89 4.04
N ILE A 268 18.41 24.62 3.81
CA ILE A 268 17.30 24.26 2.90
C ILE A 268 16.21 23.44 3.57
N GLY A 269 16.33 23.08 4.85
CA GLY A 269 15.29 22.25 5.46
C GLY A 269 15.56 21.87 6.90
N VAL A 270 14.70 21.02 7.43
CA VAL A 270 14.79 20.42 8.76
C VAL A 270 14.58 18.92 8.67
N ARG A 271 15.39 18.13 9.37
CA ARG A 271 15.18 16.70 9.60
C ARG A 271 14.63 16.49 10.99
N MET A 272 13.46 15.89 11.08
CA MET A 272 12.82 15.45 12.32
C MET A 272 13.14 13.98 12.53
N ASN A 273 13.91 13.66 13.57
CA ASN A 273 14.18 12.29 14.00
C ASN A 273 13.26 11.95 15.17
N LEU A 274 12.23 11.18 14.91
CA LEU A 274 11.26 10.80 15.92
C LEU A 274 11.77 9.60 16.73
N ASN A 275 11.78 9.73 18.06
CA ASN A 275 12.16 8.61 18.92
C ASN A 275 10.99 7.62 19.06
N LEU A 276 10.97 6.64 18.18
CA LEU A 276 9.96 5.58 18.12
C LEU A 276 10.56 4.19 18.40
N SER A 277 11.70 4.12 19.09
CA SER A 277 12.43 2.88 19.40
C SER A 277 11.65 1.87 20.26
N SER A 278 10.61 2.32 20.97
CA SER A 278 9.72 1.46 21.77
C SER A 278 8.63 0.76 20.96
N PHE A 279 8.52 1.05 19.64
CA PHE A 279 7.51 0.48 18.76
C PHE A 279 8.13 -0.44 17.72
N GLY A 280 7.52 -1.62 17.53
CA GLY A 280 7.88 -2.56 16.46
C GLY A 280 7.26 -2.18 15.11
N LEU A 281 7.76 -2.84 14.06
CA LEU A 281 7.33 -2.61 12.67
C LEU A 281 5.83 -2.85 12.44
N LEU A 282 5.21 -3.76 13.21
CA LEU A 282 3.81 -4.18 13.05
C LEU A 282 2.90 -3.71 14.21
N ASP A 283 3.33 -2.77 15.05
CA ASP A 283 2.58 -2.28 16.21
C ASP A 283 1.43 -1.31 15.84
N PHE A 284 0.63 -1.66 14.84
CA PHE A 284 -0.51 -0.85 14.38
C PHE A 284 -1.58 -0.62 15.47
N ASN A 285 -1.66 -1.51 16.45
CA ASN A 285 -2.55 -1.35 17.61
C ASN A 285 -2.20 -0.16 18.51
N LYS A 286 -0.98 0.38 18.38
CA LYS A 286 -0.49 1.56 19.10
C LYS A 286 -0.61 2.86 18.29
N ALA A 287 -1.39 2.86 17.21
CA ALA A 287 -1.50 3.95 16.24
C ALA A 287 -1.72 5.32 16.89
N LYS A 288 -2.60 5.44 17.89
CA LYS A 288 -2.87 6.72 18.57
C LYS A 288 -1.65 7.29 19.30
N ALA A 289 -0.87 6.44 19.97
CA ALA A 289 0.33 6.87 20.67
C ALA A 289 1.42 7.30 19.69
N ILE A 290 1.60 6.56 18.59
CA ILE A 290 2.57 6.87 17.55
C ILE A 290 2.20 8.20 16.85
N TYR A 291 0.93 8.39 16.52
CA TYR A 291 0.43 9.65 15.96
C TYR A 291 0.74 10.84 16.87
N GLN A 292 0.45 10.70 18.19
CA GLN A 292 0.65 11.78 19.17
C GLN A 292 2.12 12.21 19.26
N ILE A 293 3.05 11.26 19.24
CA ILE A 293 4.48 11.56 19.23
C ILE A 293 4.87 12.41 18.01
N GLY A 294 4.34 12.08 16.82
CA GLY A 294 4.57 12.87 15.62
C GLY A 294 4.03 14.29 15.73
N TYR A 295 2.82 14.43 16.27
CA TYR A 295 2.17 15.71 16.48
C TYR A 295 2.97 16.58 17.48
N ASP A 296 3.24 16.07 18.68
CA ASP A 296 3.89 16.80 19.77
C ASP A 296 5.30 17.25 19.38
N HIS A 297 6.10 16.35 18.78
CA HIS A 297 7.44 16.70 18.29
C HIS A 297 7.42 17.83 17.25
N THR A 298 6.40 17.85 16.39
CA THR A 298 6.25 18.92 15.40
C THR A 298 5.89 20.23 16.07
N ILE A 299 5.03 20.22 17.08
CA ILE A 299 4.68 21.42 17.85
C ILE A 299 5.92 22.01 18.56
N GLU A 300 6.83 21.18 19.07
CA GLU A 300 8.11 21.64 19.66
C GLU A 300 8.97 22.41 18.65
N LEU A 301 8.92 22.01 17.37
CA LEU A 301 9.73 22.63 16.30
C LEU A 301 8.99 23.72 15.51
N ILE A 302 7.72 23.93 15.76
CA ILE A 302 6.84 24.72 14.89
C ILE A 302 7.27 26.17 14.74
N ASP A 303 7.76 26.81 15.80
CA ASP A 303 8.20 28.19 15.74
C ASP A 303 9.48 28.32 14.90
N SER A 304 10.39 27.35 14.99
CA SER A 304 11.56 27.28 14.12
C SER A 304 11.16 27.09 12.65
N ILE A 305 10.16 26.26 12.38
CA ILE A 305 9.65 26.06 11.02
C ILE A 305 9.00 27.37 10.51
N LYS A 306 8.18 28.01 11.34
CA LYS A 306 7.48 29.26 11.00
C LYS A 306 8.44 30.42 10.68
N THR A 307 9.59 30.49 11.33
CA THR A 307 10.61 31.51 11.03
C THR A 307 11.30 31.27 9.68
N ARG A 308 11.37 30.02 9.22
CA ARG A 308 12.10 29.63 8.01
C ARG A 308 11.18 29.44 6.80
N VAL A 309 9.92 29.11 7.02
CA VAL A 309 8.89 29.02 5.99
C VAL A 309 8.02 30.27 6.06
N SER A 310 8.09 31.12 5.03
CA SER A 310 7.30 32.35 4.97
C SER A 310 5.87 32.13 4.44
N SER A 311 5.68 31.10 3.62
CA SER A 311 4.38 30.74 3.03
C SER A 311 3.38 30.26 4.06
N ARG A 312 2.10 30.62 3.89
CA ARG A 312 0.99 30.17 4.73
C ARG A 312 -0.22 29.84 3.88
N ILE A 313 -0.94 28.81 4.30
CA ILE A 313 -2.23 28.43 3.71
C ILE A 313 -3.24 28.25 4.84
N SER A 314 -4.33 29.04 4.84
CA SER A 314 -5.35 28.91 5.87
C SER A 314 -6.08 27.56 5.77
N GLN A 315 -6.66 27.12 6.87
CA GLN A 315 -7.46 25.88 6.90
C GLN A 315 -8.62 25.93 5.91
N GLU A 316 -9.28 27.10 5.78
CA GLU A 316 -10.38 27.29 4.82
C GLU A 316 -9.89 27.18 3.38
N ALA A 317 -8.79 27.84 3.02
CA ALA A 317 -8.21 27.78 1.67
C ALA A 317 -7.80 26.35 1.31
N ARG A 318 -7.18 25.62 2.27
CA ARG A 318 -6.83 24.21 2.10
C ARG A 318 -8.07 23.34 1.91
N ALA A 319 -9.12 23.54 2.72
CA ALA A 319 -10.37 22.80 2.61
C ALA A 319 -11.05 23.04 1.25
N ILE A 320 -11.11 24.29 0.78
CA ILE A 320 -11.66 24.64 -0.53
C ILE A 320 -10.87 23.95 -1.65
N SER A 321 -9.55 24.02 -1.63
CA SER A 321 -8.69 23.38 -2.62
C SER A 321 -8.86 21.87 -2.65
N ARG A 322 -8.86 21.21 -1.47
CA ARG A 322 -9.06 19.77 -1.32
C ARG A 322 -10.44 19.33 -1.79
N ASN A 323 -11.49 20.05 -1.43
CA ASN A 323 -12.85 19.75 -1.88
C ASN A 323 -13.00 19.93 -3.39
N SER A 324 -12.40 20.98 -3.97
CA SER A 324 -12.37 21.19 -5.42
C SER A 324 -11.62 20.07 -6.16
N PHE A 325 -10.58 19.50 -5.55
CA PHE A 325 -9.90 18.32 -6.10
C PHE A 325 -10.79 17.08 -6.00
N LYS A 326 -11.33 16.79 -4.80
CA LYS A 326 -12.18 15.60 -4.56
C LYS A 326 -13.46 15.60 -5.39
N SER A 327 -14.06 16.77 -5.67
CA SER A 327 -15.30 16.87 -6.48
C SER A 327 -15.13 16.42 -7.93
N LYS A 328 -13.90 16.28 -8.42
CA LYS A 328 -13.58 15.80 -9.77
C LYS A 328 -13.24 14.31 -9.79
N THR A 329 -13.20 13.66 -8.64
CA THR A 329 -12.86 12.23 -8.52
C THR A 329 -14.03 11.40 -9.09
N PRO A 330 -13.81 10.52 -10.08
CA PRO A 330 -14.86 9.70 -10.64
C PRO A 330 -15.32 8.61 -9.66
N ASP A 331 -16.61 8.31 -9.67
CA ASP A 331 -17.14 7.15 -8.97
C ASP A 331 -16.64 5.85 -9.61
N ILE A 332 -16.26 4.87 -8.79
CA ILE A 332 -15.76 3.58 -9.29
C ILE A 332 -16.97 2.70 -9.66
N ILE A 333 -17.40 2.81 -10.90
CA ILE A 333 -18.45 2.00 -11.51
C ILE A 333 -17.82 1.22 -12.67
N PHE A 334 -18.01 -0.10 -12.68
CA PHE A 334 -17.43 -0.97 -13.70
C PHE A 334 -18.43 -1.28 -14.80
N ASP A 335 -17.99 -1.20 -16.06
CA ASP A 335 -18.73 -1.65 -17.25
C ASP A 335 -18.23 -3.00 -17.77
N LYS A 336 -16.99 -3.38 -17.40
CA LYS A 336 -16.35 -4.59 -17.88
C LYS A 336 -15.47 -5.21 -16.81
N VAL A 337 -15.38 -6.55 -16.82
CA VAL A 337 -14.43 -7.33 -16.03
C VAL A 337 -13.63 -8.20 -16.98
N ASP A 338 -12.31 -8.06 -16.95
CA ASP A 338 -11.37 -8.85 -17.75
C ASP A 338 -10.51 -9.71 -16.82
N VAL A 339 -10.48 -11.01 -17.06
CA VAL A 339 -9.69 -11.96 -16.28
C VAL A 339 -8.59 -12.57 -17.12
N THR A 340 -7.37 -12.58 -16.58
CA THR A 340 -6.18 -13.15 -17.23
C THR A 340 -5.34 -13.95 -16.24
N GLY A 341 -4.33 -14.66 -16.73
CA GLY A 341 -3.29 -15.28 -15.89
C GLY A 341 -3.52 -16.74 -15.53
N THR A 342 -4.66 -17.34 -15.92
CA THR A 342 -4.83 -18.78 -15.85
C THR A 342 -4.39 -19.42 -17.17
N ASP A 343 -4.04 -20.72 -17.12
CA ASP A 343 -3.66 -21.50 -18.31
C ASP A 343 -4.85 -21.94 -19.18
N ASN A 344 -6.07 -21.65 -18.72
CA ASN A 344 -7.29 -22.16 -19.34
C ASN A 344 -8.36 -21.07 -19.39
N GLU A 345 -8.82 -20.74 -20.58
CA GLU A 345 -9.86 -19.72 -20.80
C GLU A 345 -11.16 -19.97 -20.02
N LYS A 346 -11.56 -21.24 -19.89
CA LYS A 346 -12.74 -21.60 -19.06
C LYS A 346 -12.58 -21.22 -17.57
N GLN A 347 -11.34 -21.20 -17.07
CA GLN A 347 -11.07 -20.74 -15.71
C GLN A 347 -11.17 -19.21 -15.60
N ASN A 348 -10.72 -18.48 -16.61
CA ASN A 348 -10.90 -17.03 -16.69
C ASN A 348 -12.39 -16.68 -16.73
N GLU A 349 -13.17 -17.34 -17.61
CA GLU A 349 -14.62 -17.17 -17.69
C GLU A 349 -15.33 -17.53 -16.37
N TYR A 350 -14.87 -18.56 -15.67
CA TYR A 350 -15.42 -18.92 -14.36
C TYR A 350 -15.24 -17.80 -13.35
N ILE A 351 -14.03 -17.23 -13.25
CA ILE A 351 -13.77 -16.09 -12.35
C ILE A 351 -14.60 -14.89 -12.80
N GLU A 352 -14.63 -14.57 -14.10
CA GLU A 352 -15.40 -13.44 -14.63
C GLU A 352 -16.91 -13.53 -14.26
N LYS A 353 -17.47 -14.75 -14.32
CA LYS A 353 -18.88 -14.98 -13.93
C LYS A 353 -19.15 -14.67 -12.45
N LEU A 354 -18.17 -14.79 -11.55
CA LEU A 354 -18.31 -14.42 -10.15
C LEU A 354 -18.48 -12.91 -9.95
N PHE A 355 -18.00 -12.11 -10.92
CA PHE A 355 -18.08 -10.64 -10.89
C PHE A 355 -19.25 -10.08 -11.70
N LYS A 356 -20.16 -10.94 -12.18
CA LYS A 356 -21.38 -10.47 -12.86
C LYS A 356 -22.41 -10.02 -11.83
N PRO A 357 -23.00 -8.82 -11.99
CA PRO A 357 -24.01 -8.35 -11.07
C PRO A 357 -25.22 -9.27 -11.09
N GLN A 358 -25.60 -9.77 -9.92
CA GLN A 358 -26.75 -10.68 -9.82
C GLN A 358 -28.09 -9.93 -9.84
N LYS A 359 -28.12 -8.63 -9.53
CA LYS A 359 -29.39 -7.87 -9.34
C LYS A 359 -29.34 -6.38 -9.69
N SER A 360 -28.18 -5.75 -9.97
CA SER A 360 -28.11 -4.31 -10.21
C SER A 360 -27.72 -3.95 -11.64
N THR A 361 -28.23 -2.83 -12.13
CA THR A 361 -27.83 -2.25 -13.42
C THR A 361 -26.45 -1.60 -13.37
N ASN A 362 -25.95 -1.32 -12.17
CA ASN A 362 -24.64 -0.70 -11.94
C ASN A 362 -23.80 -1.61 -11.06
N PHE A 363 -22.65 -2.03 -11.56
CA PHE A 363 -21.66 -2.83 -10.83
C PHE A 363 -20.62 -1.87 -10.24
N ASP A 364 -20.73 -1.56 -8.96
CA ASP A 364 -19.87 -0.62 -8.25
C ASP A 364 -18.72 -1.30 -7.50
N ILE A 365 -17.93 -0.52 -6.80
CA ILE A 365 -16.78 -0.99 -6.02
C ILE A 365 -17.20 -1.92 -4.88
N THR A 366 -18.39 -1.73 -4.31
CA THR A 366 -18.93 -2.56 -3.22
C THR A 366 -19.29 -3.94 -3.75
N ASP A 367 -19.96 -4.01 -4.91
CA ASP A 367 -20.28 -5.25 -5.59
C ASP A 367 -19.01 -6.02 -5.99
N ALA A 368 -18.02 -5.27 -6.51
CA ALA A 368 -16.72 -5.84 -6.87
C ALA A 368 -15.97 -6.37 -5.65
N LYS A 369 -16.05 -5.70 -4.50
CA LYS A 369 -15.47 -6.15 -3.23
C LYS A 369 -16.09 -7.47 -2.77
N ILE A 370 -17.40 -7.56 -2.75
CA ILE A 370 -18.12 -8.78 -2.39
C ILE A 370 -17.71 -9.92 -3.32
N SER A 371 -17.73 -9.68 -4.64
CA SER A 371 -17.34 -10.68 -5.64
C SER A 371 -15.89 -11.14 -5.48
N TYR A 372 -14.98 -10.19 -5.18
CA TYR A 372 -13.59 -10.49 -4.93
C TYR A 372 -13.39 -11.39 -3.72
N TYR A 373 -14.04 -11.06 -2.60
CA TYR A 373 -13.94 -11.86 -1.38
C TYR A 373 -14.61 -13.25 -1.55
N HIS A 374 -15.69 -13.36 -2.32
CA HIS A 374 -16.25 -14.65 -2.73
C HIS A 374 -15.26 -15.47 -3.55
N ALA A 375 -14.58 -14.85 -4.53
CA ALA A 375 -13.61 -15.54 -5.36
C ALA A 375 -12.43 -16.11 -4.56
N ILE A 376 -11.89 -15.31 -3.62
CA ILE A 376 -10.75 -15.74 -2.79
C ILE A 376 -11.13 -16.70 -1.66
N SER A 377 -12.40 -16.69 -1.21
CA SER A 377 -12.89 -17.59 -0.15
C SER A 377 -12.86 -19.06 -0.57
N SER A 378 -12.99 -19.34 -1.86
CA SER A 378 -12.93 -20.70 -2.44
C SER A 378 -11.59 -21.41 -2.17
N GLN A 379 -10.57 -20.69 -1.71
CA GLN A 379 -9.19 -21.19 -1.49
C GLN A 379 -8.53 -21.84 -2.72
N LYS A 380 -9.17 -21.74 -3.89
CA LYS A 380 -8.67 -22.27 -5.17
C LYS A 380 -7.79 -21.28 -5.93
N ILE A 381 -7.75 -20.03 -5.48
CA ILE A 381 -6.96 -18.96 -6.05
C ILE A 381 -5.76 -18.69 -5.12
N LYS A 382 -4.56 -18.77 -5.69
CA LYS A 382 -3.30 -18.46 -4.98
C LYS A 382 -3.04 -16.96 -4.94
N ASP A 383 -3.37 -16.28 -6.05
CA ASP A 383 -3.18 -14.84 -6.21
C ASP A 383 -4.26 -14.27 -7.12
N LEU A 384 -4.77 -13.10 -6.74
CA LEU A 384 -5.74 -12.35 -7.53
C LEU A 384 -5.36 -10.86 -7.40
N ILE A 385 -4.81 -10.32 -8.48
CA ILE A 385 -4.32 -8.94 -8.48
C ILE A 385 -5.30 -8.10 -9.31
N PRO A 386 -6.11 -7.24 -8.65
CA PRO A 386 -7.01 -6.34 -9.32
C PRO A 386 -6.27 -5.07 -9.75
N THR A 387 -6.59 -4.58 -10.93
CA THR A 387 -6.22 -3.26 -11.43
C THR A 387 -7.38 -2.67 -12.20
N THR A 388 -7.37 -1.36 -12.41
CA THR A 388 -8.43 -0.69 -13.13
C THR A 388 -7.92 0.07 -14.35
N ALA A 389 -8.76 0.16 -15.36
CA ALA A 389 -8.57 1.06 -16.50
C ALA A 389 -9.80 1.96 -16.62
N TYR A 390 -9.60 3.27 -16.58
CA TYR A 390 -10.67 4.24 -16.74
C TYR A 390 -10.89 4.56 -18.20
N ASN A 391 -12.14 4.66 -18.60
CA ASN A 391 -12.54 5.06 -19.95
C ASN A 391 -13.18 6.46 -19.90
N ASP A 392 -12.44 7.46 -20.38
CA ASP A 392 -12.89 8.86 -20.39
C ASP A 392 -14.19 9.09 -21.20
N THR A 393 -14.47 8.21 -22.19
CA THR A 393 -15.67 8.34 -23.01
C THR A 393 -16.93 7.88 -22.28
N THR A 394 -16.85 6.80 -21.51
CA THR A 394 -18.00 6.23 -20.78
C THR A 394 -18.10 6.72 -19.33
N GLY A 395 -17.01 7.30 -18.80
CA GLY A 395 -16.91 7.66 -17.38
C GLY A 395 -16.88 6.45 -16.45
N LYS A 396 -16.56 5.25 -16.96
CA LYS A 396 -16.59 3.99 -16.22
C LYS A 396 -15.24 3.29 -16.22
N PHE A 397 -15.11 2.30 -15.37
CA PHE A 397 -13.89 1.52 -15.21
C PHE A 397 -14.04 0.11 -15.79
N THR A 398 -12.96 -0.41 -16.35
CA THR A 398 -12.78 -1.84 -16.57
C THR A 398 -12.00 -2.41 -15.38
N LEU A 399 -12.52 -3.46 -14.74
CA LEU A 399 -11.82 -4.22 -13.70
C LEU A 399 -10.98 -5.31 -14.35
N ASN A 400 -9.65 -5.20 -14.24
CA ASN A 400 -8.72 -6.20 -14.74
C ASN A 400 -8.25 -7.07 -13.58
N LEU A 401 -8.44 -8.38 -13.66
CA LEU A 401 -8.07 -9.35 -12.66
C LEU A 401 -7.00 -10.29 -13.21
N LYS A 402 -5.80 -10.24 -12.65
CA LYS A 402 -4.77 -11.22 -12.94
C LYS A 402 -4.82 -12.34 -11.91
N ALA A 403 -5.34 -13.50 -12.31
CA ALA A 403 -5.53 -14.64 -11.43
C ALA A 403 -4.40 -15.66 -11.57
N THR A 404 -3.96 -16.21 -10.45
CA THR A 404 -3.06 -17.36 -10.40
C THR A 404 -3.78 -18.46 -9.64
N PRO A 405 -4.13 -19.59 -10.26
CA PRO A 405 -4.72 -20.72 -9.57
C PRO A 405 -3.79 -21.28 -8.50
N LYS A 406 -4.38 -21.85 -7.45
CA LYS A 406 -3.63 -22.61 -6.46
C LYS A 406 -3.20 -23.95 -7.09
N ASN A 407 -2.12 -24.53 -6.57
CA ASN A 407 -1.69 -25.85 -6.98
C ASN A 407 -2.82 -26.86 -6.82
N ASN A 408 -2.98 -27.72 -7.83
CA ASN A 408 -4.16 -28.58 -7.95
C ASN A 408 -4.14 -29.78 -6.99
N TYR A 409 -2.98 -30.12 -6.44
CA TYR A 409 -2.81 -31.29 -5.58
C TYR A 409 -2.40 -30.87 -4.18
N TYR A 410 -2.98 -31.51 -3.22
CA TYR A 410 -2.70 -31.36 -1.81
C TYR A 410 -2.50 -32.74 -1.19
N VAL A 411 -1.47 -32.88 -0.38
CA VAL A 411 -1.25 -34.02 0.50
C VAL A 411 -1.04 -33.50 1.91
N GLY A 412 -1.81 -34.01 2.85
CA GLY A 412 -1.73 -33.67 4.26
C GLY A 412 -1.45 -34.89 5.11
N VAL A 413 -0.57 -34.75 6.08
CA VAL A 413 -0.26 -35.76 7.09
C VAL A 413 -0.43 -35.13 8.46
N GLY A 414 -1.09 -35.82 9.37
CA GLY A 414 -1.33 -35.30 10.70
C GLY A 414 -1.95 -36.32 11.63
N GLY A 415 -2.60 -35.85 12.66
CA GLY A 415 -3.28 -36.67 13.63
C GLY A 415 -3.14 -36.13 15.04
N TYR A 416 -3.50 -36.91 16.02
CA TYR A 416 -3.26 -36.63 17.43
C TYR A 416 -3.05 -37.90 18.21
N LEU A 417 -2.26 -37.81 19.27
CA LEU A 417 -2.05 -38.89 20.24
C LEU A 417 -2.72 -38.51 21.55
N THR A 418 -3.51 -39.38 22.08
CA THR A 418 -4.15 -39.23 23.39
C THR A 418 -3.73 -40.38 24.32
N SER A 419 -3.64 -40.10 25.61
CA SER A 419 -3.44 -41.11 26.63
C SER A 419 -4.71 -41.95 26.92
N SER A 420 -5.84 -41.52 26.36
CA SER A 420 -7.11 -42.21 26.42
C SER A 420 -7.44 -42.82 25.04
N THR A 421 -8.38 -43.61 24.93
CA THR A 421 -8.75 -44.65 23.99
C THR A 421 -8.68 -44.40 22.46
N ASN A 422 -8.43 -43.21 21.95
CA ASN A 422 -8.53 -42.99 20.49
C ASN A 422 -7.47 -42.02 19.96
N SER A 423 -6.28 -42.51 19.70
CA SER A 423 -5.29 -41.79 18.87
C SER A 423 -5.65 -41.87 17.40
N MET A 424 -5.39 -40.85 16.62
CA MET A 424 -5.75 -40.82 15.19
C MET A 424 -4.50 -40.48 14.34
N ILE A 425 -4.35 -41.21 13.26
CA ILE A 425 -3.43 -40.83 12.16
C ILE A 425 -4.30 -40.34 11.00
N PHE A 426 -3.90 -39.23 10.42
CA PHE A 426 -4.59 -38.62 9.30
C PHE A 426 -3.67 -38.59 8.06
N LEU A 427 -4.20 -39.03 6.94
CA LEU A 427 -3.66 -38.87 5.60
C LEU A 427 -4.75 -38.26 4.73
N GLY A 428 -4.49 -37.10 4.17
CA GLY A 428 -5.42 -36.42 3.26
C GLY A 428 -4.79 -36.24 1.88
N ALA A 429 -5.54 -36.51 0.85
CA ALA A 429 -5.21 -36.16 -0.52
C ALA A 429 -6.38 -35.41 -1.14
N ARG A 430 -6.06 -34.28 -1.79
CA ARG A 430 -7.07 -33.45 -2.46
C ARG A 430 -6.59 -33.12 -3.85
N TYR A 431 -7.46 -33.26 -4.81
CA TYR A 431 -7.34 -32.71 -6.14
C TYR A 431 -8.43 -31.66 -6.34
N SER A 432 -8.06 -30.42 -6.61
CA SER A 432 -9.03 -29.35 -6.85
C SER A 432 -8.67 -28.56 -8.10
N THR A 433 -9.70 -28.14 -8.84
CA THR A 433 -9.56 -27.24 -9.98
C THR A 433 -10.34 -25.95 -9.69
N LEU A 434 -10.06 -24.88 -10.39
CA LEU A 434 -10.85 -23.64 -10.37
C LEU A 434 -12.28 -23.85 -10.91
N SER A 435 -12.53 -24.94 -11.63
CA SER A 435 -13.86 -25.38 -12.04
C SER A 435 -14.52 -26.19 -10.92
N LEU A 436 -15.81 -26.51 -11.08
CA LEU A 436 -16.62 -27.29 -10.11
C LEU A 436 -16.10 -28.71 -9.85
N ASN A 437 -15.13 -29.19 -10.62
CA ASN A 437 -14.57 -30.52 -10.45
C ASN A 437 -13.45 -30.52 -9.41
N SER A 438 -13.78 -30.85 -8.19
CA SER A 438 -12.83 -31.17 -7.12
C SER A 438 -13.09 -32.56 -6.57
N LEU A 439 -12.01 -33.29 -6.31
CA LEU A 439 -12.03 -34.56 -5.62
C LEU A 439 -11.23 -34.42 -4.34
N ASP A 440 -11.90 -34.65 -3.20
CA ASP A 440 -11.26 -34.70 -1.90
C ASP A 440 -11.32 -36.14 -1.40
N ALA A 441 -10.16 -36.70 -1.04
CA ALA A 441 -10.07 -38.02 -0.42
C ALA A 441 -9.33 -37.89 0.92
N GLU A 442 -9.93 -38.35 1.98
CA GLU A 442 -9.34 -38.37 3.31
C GLU A 442 -9.33 -39.78 3.86
N PHE A 443 -8.20 -40.17 4.39
CA PHE A 443 -8.05 -41.43 5.11
C PHE A 443 -7.75 -41.12 6.58
N LYS A 444 -8.56 -41.65 7.47
CA LYS A 444 -8.43 -41.55 8.92
C LYS A 444 -8.39 -42.95 9.51
N THR A 445 -7.34 -43.24 10.27
CA THR A 445 -7.29 -44.49 11.03
C THR A 445 -7.17 -44.16 12.51
N TRP A 446 -7.88 -44.94 13.30
CA TRP A 446 -7.89 -44.84 14.76
C TRP A 446 -7.03 -45.97 15.33
N LEU A 447 -6.18 -45.66 16.29
CA LEU A 447 -5.29 -46.59 16.99
C LEU A 447 -5.79 -46.83 18.41
#